data_d95109931d92b53a9b8948da54af1682
#
_entry.id   d95109931d92b53a9b8948da54af1682
#
_cell.length_a   1.000
_cell.length_b   1.000
_cell.length_c   1.000
_cell.angle_alpha   90.00
_cell.angle_beta   90.00
_cell.angle_gamma   90.00
#
_symmetry.space_group_name_H-M   'P 1'
#
loop_
_entity.id
_entity.type
_entity.pdbx_description
1 polymer ?
#
loop_
_entity_poly.entity_id
_entity_poly.type
_entity_poly.pdbx_seq_one_letter_code
_entity_poly.pdbx_strand_id
1 'polypeptide(L)'
;MRGHAWRWGDVDFEVLHPGPEKPRGVRSPTNASSCVLRISAPAATVLLAGDIETGQERALVERFGAEGLRADLLLVPHHGSHSSSSAAFLAAVAPRHAIVQNGYRNRFRHPAERVVERYRAADIEILRSDRDGAITIEYAREGAARIARSRVDDRRYWRVRVADDELIALSSPRRSTTPRRAPVRRPASRGTPSARRSARA
;
A
#
# COMPACT_ATOMS: atom_id res chain seq x y z
N MET A 1 0.84 -6.21 -27.02
CA MET A 1 -0.04 -7.01 -26.16
C MET A 1 -0.91 -6.07 -25.35
N ARG A 2 -1.99 -5.50 -25.94
CA ARG A 2 -2.81 -4.47 -25.30
C ARG A 2 -4.18 -5.06 -24.97
N GLY A 3 -4.61 -5.00 -23.70
CA GLY A 3 -5.90 -5.56 -23.26
C GLY A 3 -5.97 -7.09 -23.39
N HIS A 4 -4.81 -7.73 -23.32
CA HIS A 4 -4.73 -9.18 -23.39
C HIS A 4 -5.16 -9.77 -22.06
N ALA A 5 -6.16 -10.64 -22.12
CA ALA A 5 -6.57 -11.43 -20.96
C ALA A 5 -6.52 -12.91 -21.34
N TRP A 6 -6.11 -13.73 -20.40
CA TRP A 6 -6.12 -15.18 -20.56
C TRP A 6 -6.35 -15.86 -19.22
N ARG A 7 -6.72 -17.13 -19.27
CA ARG A 7 -6.89 -17.95 -18.08
C ARG A 7 -5.96 -19.15 -18.14
N TRP A 8 -5.40 -19.48 -16.98
CA TRP A 8 -4.62 -20.70 -16.81
C TRP A 8 -5.07 -21.40 -15.52
N GLY A 9 -5.72 -22.55 -15.66
CA GLY A 9 -6.40 -23.21 -14.56
C GLY A 9 -7.52 -22.34 -13.97
N ASP A 10 -7.45 -22.04 -12.71
CA ASP A 10 -8.37 -21.17 -11.97
C ASP A 10 -7.83 -19.73 -11.77
N VAL A 11 -6.78 -19.36 -12.50
CA VAL A 11 -6.14 -18.05 -12.41
C VAL A 11 -6.42 -17.25 -13.68
N ASP A 12 -6.92 -16.03 -13.50
CA ASP A 12 -7.13 -15.05 -14.57
C ASP A 12 -5.97 -14.05 -14.63
N PHE A 13 -5.53 -13.74 -15.82
CA PHE A 13 -4.47 -12.78 -16.11
C PHE A 13 -5.01 -11.68 -17.02
N GLU A 14 -4.78 -10.41 -16.68
CA GLU A 14 -5.24 -9.27 -17.45
C GLU A 14 -4.17 -8.19 -17.54
N VAL A 15 -3.80 -7.77 -18.76
CA VAL A 15 -2.88 -6.67 -19.02
C VAL A 15 -3.67 -5.36 -19.01
N LEU A 16 -3.52 -4.57 -17.94
CA LEU A 16 -4.20 -3.30 -17.74
C LEU A 16 -3.51 -2.13 -18.49
N HIS A 17 -2.17 -2.20 -18.63
CA HIS A 17 -1.36 -1.19 -19.29
C HIS A 17 -0.22 -1.85 -20.08
N PRO A 18 0.22 -1.27 -21.22
CA PRO A 18 -0.34 -0.09 -21.88
C PRO A 18 -1.73 -0.36 -22.48
N GLY A 19 -2.59 0.65 -22.41
CA GLY A 19 -3.93 0.60 -23.02
C GLY A 19 -3.88 0.49 -24.54
N PRO A 20 -5.04 0.28 -25.21
CA PRO A 20 -5.14 0.14 -26.66
C PRO A 20 -4.74 1.41 -27.42
N GLU A 21 -4.80 2.55 -26.75
CA GLU A 21 -4.54 3.86 -27.34
C GLU A 21 -3.11 4.30 -27.07
N LYS A 22 -2.21 4.01 -27.99
CA LYS A 22 -0.93 4.72 -28.07
C LYS A 22 -1.08 5.86 -29.06
N PRO A 23 -0.87 7.13 -28.66
CA PRO A 23 -0.79 8.22 -29.64
C PRO A 23 0.27 7.89 -30.67
N ARG A 24 -0.10 7.83 -31.95
CA ARG A 24 0.84 7.60 -33.03
C ARG A 24 1.83 8.76 -33.06
N GLY A 25 3.13 8.46 -33.09
CA GLY A 25 4.20 9.43 -33.27
C GLY A 25 4.80 10.04 -31.99
N VAL A 26 4.27 9.74 -30.80
CA VAL A 26 4.89 10.18 -29.54
C VAL A 26 5.86 9.11 -29.06
N ARG A 27 7.15 9.45 -28.91
CA ARG A 27 8.10 8.63 -28.15
C ARG A 27 7.68 8.67 -26.69
N SER A 28 7.00 7.64 -26.23
CA SER A 28 6.74 7.49 -24.80
C SER A 28 8.06 7.28 -24.08
N PRO A 29 8.29 7.95 -22.92
CA PRO A 29 9.36 7.55 -22.00
C PRO A 29 9.28 6.05 -21.75
N THR A 30 10.41 5.40 -21.55
CA THR A 30 10.50 3.93 -21.43
C THR A 30 9.55 3.40 -20.34
N ASN A 31 9.51 4.07 -19.19
CA ASN A 31 8.66 3.69 -18.04
C ASN A 31 7.15 3.83 -18.36
N ALA A 32 6.76 4.83 -19.15
CA ALA A 32 5.36 5.02 -19.55
C ALA A 32 4.81 3.88 -20.44
N SER A 33 5.65 2.96 -20.88
CA SER A 33 5.26 1.77 -21.65
C SER A 33 5.34 0.48 -20.84
N SER A 34 5.63 0.55 -19.54
CA SER A 34 5.71 -0.61 -18.65
C SER A 34 4.40 -1.38 -18.63
N CYS A 35 4.50 -2.69 -18.59
CA CYS A 35 3.33 -3.56 -18.50
C CYS A 35 2.79 -3.57 -17.07
N VAL A 36 1.49 -3.36 -16.92
CA VAL A 36 0.76 -3.60 -15.68
C VAL A 36 -0.08 -4.84 -15.86
N LEU A 37 0.16 -5.85 -15.04
CA LEU A 37 -0.52 -7.14 -15.08
C LEU A 37 -1.29 -7.36 -13.78
N ARG A 38 -2.59 -7.63 -13.90
CA ARG A 38 -3.43 -8.11 -12.83
C ARG A 38 -3.53 -9.64 -12.92
N ILE A 39 -3.32 -10.31 -11.80
CA ILE A 39 -3.42 -11.75 -11.65
C ILE A 39 -4.46 -12.01 -10.58
N SER A 40 -5.56 -12.66 -10.95
CA SER A 40 -6.67 -12.95 -10.04
C SER A 40 -6.81 -14.44 -9.86
N ALA A 41 -6.59 -14.91 -8.64
CA ALA A 41 -6.80 -16.28 -8.22
C ALA A 41 -7.91 -16.36 -7.15
N PRO A 42 -8.49 -17.53 -6.87
CA PRO A 42 -9.54 -17.66 -5.85
C PRO A 42 -9.13 -17.21 -4.44
N ALA A 43 -7.82 -17.26 -4.15
CA ALA A 43 -7.28 -16.91 -2.83
C ALA A 43 -6.82 -15.46 -2.72
N ALA A 44 -6.39 -14.82 -3.81
CA ALA A 44 -5.87 -13.45 -3.79
C ALA A 44 -5.76 -12.85 -5.19
N THR A 45 -5.73 -11.53 -5.25
CA THR A 45 -5.40 -10.75 -6.44
C THR A 45 -4.06 -10.07 -6.27
N VAL A 46 -3.21 -10.14 -7.31
CA VAL A 46 -1.88 -9.53 -7.35
C VAL A 46 -1.83 -8.50 -8.48
N LEU A 47 -1.29 -7.32 -8.20
CA LEU A 47 -1.03 -6.29 -9.20
C LEU A 47 0.48 -6.09 -9.38
N LEU A 48 0.98 -6.43 -10.57
CA LEU A 48 2.36 -6.19 -10.98
C LEU A 48 2.40 -4.90 -11.77
N ALA A 49 2.92 -3.83 -11.17
CA ALA A 49 2.80 -2.48 -11.73
C ALA A 49 3.95 -2.10 -12.68
N GLY A 50 5.04 -2.86 -12.71
CA GLY A 50 6.24 -2.47 -13.49
C GLY A 50 6.79 -1.11 -13.07
N ASP A 51 7.31 -0.35 -14.01
CA ASP A 51 7.93 0.95 -13.74
C ASP A 51 7.00 2.13 -14.10
N ILE A 52 5.68 1.95 -13.99
CA ILE A 52 4.74 3.04 -14.20
C ILE A 52 4.97 4.18 -13.21
N GLU A 53 4.64 5.38 -13.63
CA GLU A 53 4.75 6.60 -12.84
C GLU A 53 3.36 7.23 -12.61
N THR A 54 3.29 8.30 -11.84
CA THR A 54 2.04 8.97 -11.43
C THR A 54 1.08 9.25 -12.60
N GLY A 55 1.62 9.55 -13.80
CA GLY A 55 0.78 9.77 -15.00
C GLY A 55 0.00 8.53 -15.42
N GLN A 56 0.67 7.37 -15.44
CA GLN A 56 0.05 6.08 -15.78
C GLN A 56 -0.85 5.58 -14.66
N GLU A 57 -0.43 5.79 -13.39
CA GLU A 57 -1.26 5.48 -12.23
C GLU A 57 -2.61 6.20 -12.29
N ARG A 58 -2.58 7.51 -12.58
CA ARG A 58 -3.79 8.31 -12.74
C ARG A 58 -4.68 7.78 -13.85
N ALA A 59 -4.12 7.50 -15.02
CA ALA A 59 -4.86 6.95 -16.14
C ALA A 59 -5.51 5.59 -15.82
N LEU A 60 -4.82 4.74 -15.03
CA LEU A 60 -5.37 3.48 -14.56
C LEU A 60 -6.53 3.69 -13.58
N VAL A 61 -6.40 4.63 -12.63
CA VAL A 61 -7.46 4.96 -11.67
C VAL A 61 -8.69 5.52 -12.40
N GLU A 62 -8.49 6.43 -13.35
CA GLU A 62 -9.57 7.01 -14.17
C GLU A 62 -10.30 5.93 -15.00
N ARG A 63 -9.55 4.96 -15.52
CA ARG A 63 -10.12 3.93 -16.41
C ARG A 63 -10.81 2.79 -15.68
N PHE A 64 -10.24 2.31 -14.59
CA PHE A 64 -10.68 1.07 -13.93
C PHE A 64 -11.33 1.31 -12.57
N GLY A 65 -11.11 2.47 -11.96
CA GLY A 65 -11.57 2.76 -10.61
C GLY A 65 -11.00 1.82 -9.55
N ALA A 66 -11.55 1.89 -8.35
CA ALA A 66 -11.14 1.01 -7.26
C ALA A 66 -11.53 -0.45 -7.50
N GLU A 67 -12.69 -0.72 -8.12
CA GLU A 67 -13.14 -2.09 -8.38
C GLU A 67 -12.21 -2.84 -9.32
N GLY A 68 -11.73 -2.17 -10.40
CA GLY A 68 -10.85 -2.78 -11.37
C GLY A 68 -9.39 -2.86 -10.94
N LEU A 69 -8.96 -2.07 -9.94
CA LEU A 69 -7.56 -2.04 -9.48
C LEU A 69 -7.32 -2.76 -8.16
N ARG A 70 -8.36 -3.05 -7.38
CA ARG A 70 -8.21 -3.68 -6.06
C ARG A 70 -7.38 -4.96 -6.14
N ALA A 71 -6.37 -5.05 -5.25
CA ALA A 71 -5.50 -6.21 -5.17
C ALA A 71 -5.03 -6.43 -3.73
N ASP A 72 -4.75 -7.68 -3.35
CA ASP A 72 -4.23 -8.04 -2.02
C ASP A 72 -2.74 -7.76 -1.91
N LEU A 73 -2.03 -7.91 -3.03
CA LEU A 73 -0.60 -7.68 -3.15
C LEU A 73 -0.30 -6.71 -4.29
N LEU A 74 0.51 -5.70 -4.00
CA LEU A 74 1.06 -4.77 -4.99
C LEU A 74 2.57 -4.96 -5.12
N LEU A 75 3.05 -5.26 -6.33
CA LEU A 75 4.45 -5.04 -6.64
C LEU A 75 4.64 -3.53 -6.87
N VAL A 76 5.42 -2.90 -6.00
CA VAL A 76 5.55 -1.43 -5.93
C VAL A 76 6.05 -0.87 -7.26
N PRO A 77 5.32 0.09 -7.87
CA PRO A 77 5.73 0.65 -9.14
C PRO A 77 7.07 1.37 -9.04
N HIS A 78 7.89 1.22 -10.09
CA HIS A 78 9.18 1.87 -10.28
C HIS A 78 10.09 1.78 -9.05
N HIS A 79 10.10 0.61 -8.41
CA HIS A 79 10.90 0.30 -7.21
C HIS A 79 10.69 1.27 -6.04
N GLY A 80 9.59 2.00 -6.02
CA GLY A 80 9.33 3.05 -5.04
C GLY A 80 10.03 4.38 -5.34
N SER A 81 10.21 4.71 -6.62
CA SER A 81 10.69 6.04 -7.06
C SER A 81 9.78 7.16 -6.58
N HIS A 82 10.33 8.36 -6.44
CA HIS A 82 9.57 9.58 -6.11
C HIS A 82 8.40 9.85 -7.06
N SER A 83 8.52 9.43 -8.33
CA SER A 83 7.51 9.64 -9.38
C SER A 83 6.39 8.62 -9.38
N SER A 84 6.36 7.68 -8.43
CA SER A 84 5.39 6.59 -8.37
C SER A 84 4.65 6.51 -7.04
N SER A 85 3.71 5.58 -6.93
CA SER A 85 2.95 5.26 -5.73
C SER A 85 2.16 6.46 -5.20
N SER A 86 1.37 7.10 -6.06
CA SER A 86 0.50 8.21 -5.67
C SER A 86 -0.57 7.75 -4.67
N ALA A 87 -0.99 8.66 -3.79
CA ALA A 87 -2.02 8.35 -2.78
C ALA A 87 -3.33 7.86 -3.40
N ALA A 88 -3.74 8.45 -4.53
CA ALA A 88 -4.94 8.05 -5.27
C ALA A 88 -4.83 6.61 -5.81
N PHE A 89 -3.66 6.24 -6.34
CA PHE A 89 -3.40 4.89 -6.82
C PHE A 89 -3.40 3.89 -5.67
N LEU A 90 -2.72 4.19 -4.56
CA LEU A 90 -2.72 3.33 -3.37
C LEU A 90 -4.12 3.14 -2.78
N ALA A 91 -4.93 4.20 -2.75
CA ALA A 91 -6.32 4.12 -2.30
C ALA A 91 -7.20 3.24 -3.21
N ALA A 92 -6.96 3.29 -4.54
CA ALA A 92 -7.70 2.47 -5.50
C ALA A 92 -7.29 0.99 -5.45
N VAL A 93 -5.99 0.70 -5.34
CA VAL A 93 -5.48 -0.68 -5.23
C VAL A 93 -5.77 -1.26 -3.86
N ALA A 94 -5.64 -0.47 -2.79
CA ALA A 94 -5.86 -0.82 -1.39
C ALA A 94 -5.22 -2.17 -0.98
N PRO A 95 -3.93 -2.40 -1.25
CA PRO A 95 -3.29 -3.68 -1.01
C PRO A 95 -3.03 -3.88 0.49
N ARG A 96 -3.04 -5.15 0.94
CA ARG A 96 -2.59 -5.50 2.30
C ARG A 96 -1.07 -5.53 2.39
N HIS A 97 -0.41 -6.02 1.33
CA HIS A 97 1.03 -6.16 1.26
C HIS A 97 1.58 -5.46 0.01
N ALA A 98 2.73 -4.85 0.14
CA ALA A 98 3.44 -4.24 -0.97
C ALA A 98 4.90 -4.74 -0.99
N ILE A 99 5.37 -5.22 -2.14
CA ILE A 99 6.75 -5.68 -2.30
C ILE A 99 7.54 -4.64 -3.08
N VAL A 100 8.62 -4.15 -2.50
CA VAL A 100 9.62 -3.32 -3.18
C VAL A 100 10.76 -4.23 -3.65
N GLN A 101 10.91 -4.34 -4.96
CA GLN A 101 12.05 -5.02 -5.57
C GLN A 101 13.20 -4.04 -5.75
N ASN A 102 14.23 -4.15 -4.95
CA ASN A 102 15.43 -3.33 -5.07
C ASN A 102 16.67 -4.08 -4.58
N GLY A 103 17.83 -3.71 -5.12
CA GLY A 103 19.10 -4.30 -4.72
C GLY A 103 19.62 -3.68 -3.42
N TYR A 104 20.40 -4.47 -2.66
CA TYR A 104 21.13 -3.96 -1.50
C TYR A 104 22.03 -2.77 -1.90
N ARG A 105 21.91 -1.65 -1.13
CA ARG A 105 22.64 -0.39 -1.39
C ARG A 105 22.46 0.13 -2.83
N ASN A 106 21.24 0.03 -3.39
CA ASN A 106 20.99 0.51 -4.74
C ASN A 106 21.33 2.00 -4.88
N ARG A 107 21.99 2.34 -6.01
CA ARG A 107 22.49 3.70 -6.28
C ARG A 107 21.39 4.77 -6.34
N PHE A 108 20.16 4.38 -6.63
CA PHE A 108 19.01 5.28 -6.74
C PHE A 108 18.37 5.61 -5.40
N ARG A 109 18.82 4.95 -4.33
CA ARG A 109 18.24 5.07 -2.97
C ARG A 109 16.73 4.79 -2.93
N HIS A 110 16.29 3.84 -3.76
CA HIS A 110 14.90 3.38 -3.71
C HIS A 110 14.72 2.36 -2.59
N PRO A 111 13.51 2.28 -2.02
CA PRO A 111 12.38 3.19 -2.18
C PRO A 111 12.67 4.57 -1.55
N ALA A 112 12.12 5.63 -2.13
CA ALA A 112 12.22 6.96 -1.58
C ALA A 112 11.43 7.06 -0.27
N GLU A 113 11.96 7.77 0.74
CA GLU A 113 11.37 7.83 2.09
C GLU A 113 9.89 8.30 2.05
N ARG A 114 9.60 9.36 1.31
CA ARG A 114 8.22 9.84 1.16
C ARG A 114 7.26 8.82 0.51
N VAL A 115 7.78 7.88 -0.27
CA VAL A 115 6.97 6.77 -0.81
C VAL A 115 6.68 5.77 0.28
N VAL A 116 7.69 5.39 1.07
CA VAL A 116 7.52 4.52 2.24
C VAL A 116 6.50 5.11 3.22
N GLU A 117 6.58 6.42 3.48
CA GLU A 117 5.62 7.13 4.34
C GLU A 117 4.18 7.03 3.83
N ARG A 118 3.95 7.12 2.51
CA ARG A 118 2.60 6.94 1.93
C ARG A 118 2.03 5.55 2.20
N TYR A 119 2.83 4.51 2.03
CA TYR A 119 2.40 3.14 2.34
C TYR A 119 2.09 2.97 3.82
N ARG A 120 2.95 3.51 4.70
CA ARG A 120 2.70 3.50 6.15
C ARG A 120 1.43 4.25 6.53
N ALA A 121 1.21 5.42 5.94
CA ALA A 121 0.00 6.22 6.19
C ALA A 121 -1.28 5.53 5.72
N ALA A 122 -1.19 4.65 4.74
CA ALA A 122 -2.28 3.83 4.22
C ALA A 122 -2.42 2.47 4.94
N ASP A 123 -1.63 2.22 6.00
CA ASP A 123 -1.60 0.95 6.77
C ASP A 123 -1.27 -0.28 5.90
N ILE A 124 -0.41 -0.09 4.89
CA ILE A 124 0.04 -1.13 3.96
C ILE A 124 1.37 -1.70 4.46
N GLU A 125 1.45 -3.02 4.64
CA GLU A 125 2.71 -3.68 5.01
C GLU A 125 3.69 -3.68 3.84
N ILE A 126 4.89 -3.11 4.05
CA ILE A 126 5.95 -3.06 3.05
C ILE A 126 6.99 -4.14 3.32
N LEU A 127 7.24 -4.97 2.32
CA LEU A 127 8.30 -5.95 2.27
C LEU A 127 9.38 -5.50 1.26
N ARG A 128 10.66 -5.63 1.60
CA ARG A 128 11.75 -5.09 0.78
C ARG A 128 12.81 -6.13 0.50
N SER A 129 13.08 -6.41 -0.78
CA SER A 129 14.07 -7.42 -1.17
C SER A 129 15.51 -7.09 -0.77
N ASP A 130 15.86 -5.80 -0.61
CA ASP A 130 17.18 -5.38 -0.13
C ASP A 130 17.42 -5.71 1.36
N ARG A 131 16.37 -5.83 2.14
CA ARG A 131 16.36 -6.16 3.58
C ARG A 131 15.97 -7.60 3.83
N ASP A 132 14.83 -8.01 3.29
CA ASP A 132 14.20 -9.30 3.56
C ASP A 132 14.83 -10.45 2.76
N GLY A 133 15.54 -10.15 1.67
CA GLY A 133 16.04 -11.12 0.72
C GLY A 133 14.94 -11.60 -0.23
N ALA A 134 14.93 -12.89 -0.54
CA ALA A 134 13.81 -13.47 -1.27
C ALA A 134 12.56 -13.44 -0.38
N ILE A 135 11.45 -12.98 -0.96
CA ILE A 135 10.16 -12.88 -0.29
C ILE A 135 9.21 -13.83 -0.98
N THR A 136 8.59 -14.71 -0.22
CA THR A 136 7.55 -15.63 -0.67
C THR A 136 6.28 -15.30 0.10
N ILE A 137 5.17 -15.09 -0.62
CA ILE A 137 3.85 -14.91 -0.02
C ILE A 137 2.94 -16.03 -0.54
N GLU A 138 2.42 -16.81 0.37
CA GLU A 138 1.47 -17.89 0.10
C GLU A 138 0.09 -17.47 0.58
N TYR A 139 -0.86 -17.38 -0.35
CA TYR A 139 -2.26 -17.12 -0.05
C TYR A 139 -3.02 -18.45 -0.05
N ALA A 140 -3.55 -18.84 1.10
CA ALA A 140 -4.50 -19.93 1.20
C ALA A 140 -5.92 -19.45 0.91
N ARG A 141 -6.82 -20.32 0.51
CA ARG A 141 -8.24 -19.97 0.30
C ARG A 141 -8.90 -19.46 1.56
N GLU A 142 -8.44 -19.95 2.70
CA GLU A 142 -8.90 -19.53 4.03
C GLU A 142 -7.68 -19.21 4.91
N GLY A 143 -7.81 -18.15 5.72
CA GLY A 143 -6.78 -17.76 6.67
C GLY A 143 -5.91 -16.58 6.22
N ALA A 144 -4.90 -16.29 7.04
CA ALA A 144 -3.94 -15.22 6.77
C ALA A 144 -2.89 -15.65 5.75
N ALA A 145 -2.37 -14.70 4.96
CA ALA A 145 -1.24 -14.95 4.10
C ALA A 145 -0.01 -15.37 4.92
N ARG A 146 0.72 -16.38 4.44
CA ARG A 146 2.01 -16.79 5.01
C ARG A 146 3.13 -16.08 4.28
N ILE A 147 3.94 -15.33 5.01
CA ILE A 147 5.06 -14.57 4.46
C ILE A 147 6.37 -15.21 4.93
N ALA A 148 7.24 -15.56 4.00
CA ALA A 148 8.59 -16.03 4.27
C ALA A 148 9.63 -15.06 3.68
N ARG A 149 10.64 -14.74 4.47
CA ARG A 149 11.68 -13.75 4.16
C ARG A 149 13.05 -14.39 4.39
N SER A 150 13.77 -14.70 3.32
CA SER A 150 14.96 -15.54 3.38
C SER A 150 16.11 -14.99 4.25
N ARG A 151 16.21 -13.67 4.44
CA ARG A 151 17.22 -13.08 5.31
C ARG A 151 16.81 -12.96 6.78
N VAL A 152 15.50 -12.98 7.02
CA VAL A 152 14.95 -12.86 8.38
C VAL A 152 14.74 -14.24 8.98
N ASP A 153 14.12 -15.15 8.20
CA ASP A 153 13.69 -16.46 8.69
C ASP A 153 14.82 -17.52 8.60
N ASP A 154 15.72 -17.41 7.59
CA ASP A 154 16.90 -18.28 7.44
C ASP A 154 18.19 -17.47 7.62
N ARG A 155 18.47 -17.11 8.88
CA ARG A 155 19.66 -16.32 9.24
C ARG A 155 20.93 -17.15 9.08
N ARG A 156 21.85 -16.68 8.22
CA ARG A 156 23.17 -17.30 8.02
C ARG A 156 24.27 -16.28 8.33
N TYR A 157 25.40 -16.73 8.91
CA TYR A 157 26.51 -15.86 9.35
C TYR A 157 27.15 -15.07 8.19
N TRP A 158 27.08 -15.57 6.95
CA TRP A 158 27.59 -14.91 5.74
C TRP A 158 26.59 -13.95 5.06
N ARG A 159 25.36 -13.84 5.57
CA ARG A 159 24.36 -12.90 5.05
C ARG A 159 24.46 -11.56 5.77
N VAL A 160 24.25 -10.47 5.03
CA VAL A 160 24.16 -9.13 5.62
C VAL A 160 23.06 -9.10 6.68
N ARG A 161 23.38 -8.63 7.89
CA ARG A 161 22.39 -8.40 8.94
C ARG A 161 21.64 -7.12 8.64
N VAL A 162 20.33 -7.18 8.69
CA VAL A 162 19.47 -5.99 8.78
C VAL A 162 19.42 -5.60 10.24
N ALA A 163 19.59 -4.32 10.55
CA ALA A 163 19.54 -3.85 11.94
C ALA A 163 18.14 -4.12 12.52
N ASP A 164 18.09 -4.72 13.71
CA ASP A 164 16.83 -5.14 14.34
C ASP A 164 15.89 -3.94 14.59
N ASP A 165 16.44 -2.76 14.85
CA ASP A 165 15.68 -1.50 15.02
C ASP A 165 14.87 -1.09 13.78
N GLU A 166 15.38 -1.38 12.57
CA GLU A 166 14.66 -1.13 11.33
C GLU A 166 13.54 -2.15 11.07
N LEU A 167 13.68 -3.38 11.59
CA LEU A 167 12.65 -4.43 11.47
C LEU A 167 11.48 -4.17 12.42
N ILE A 168 11.77 -3.73 13.66
CA ILE A 168 10.74 -3.44 14.69
C ILE A 168 9.88 -2.24 14.28
N ALA A 169 10.47 -1.20 13.67
CA ALA A 169 9.74 -0.03 13.22
C ALA A 169 8.73 -0.33 12.09
N LEU A 170 8.93 -1.42 11.35
CA LEU A 170 8.11 -1.81 10.21
C LEU A 170 7.06 -2.89 10.54
N SER A 171 7.28 -3.67 11.62
CA SER A 171 6.43 -4.81 11.98
C SER A 171 5.47 -4.56 13.15
N SER A 172 5.57 -3.42 13.83
CA SER A 172 4.66 -3.12 14.93
C SER A 172 3.35 -2.56 14.38
N PRO A 173 2.21 -3.27 14.52
CA PRO A 173 0.91 -2.65 14.30
C PRO A 173 0.82 -1.46 15.26
N ARG A 174 0.65 -0.26 14.74
CA ARG A 174 0.37 0.91 15.58
C ARG A 174 -0.85 0.54 16.42
N ARG A 175 -0.66 0.41 17.72
CA ARG A 175 -1.78 0.38 18.66
C ARG A 175 -2.62 1.62 18.34
N SER A 176 -3.86 1.38 17.91
CA SER A 176 -4.82 2.46 17.71
C SER A 176 -4.94 3.21 19.04
N THR A 177 -4.30 4.34 19.15
CA THR A 177 -4.58 5.29 20.21
C THR A 177 -5.93 5.90 19.86
N THR A 178 -6.99 5.21 20.25
CA THR A 178 -8.31 5.82 20.34
C THR A 178 -8.12 7.09 21.18
N PRO A 179 -8.42 8.28 20.67
CA PRO A 179 -8.31 9.50 21.48
C PRO A 179 -9.21 9.32 22.68
N ARG A 180 -8.62 9.30 23.87
CA ARG A 180 -9.38 9.31 25.13
C ARG A 180 -10.33 10.51 25.08
N ARG A 181 -11.63 10.22 24.96
CA ARG A 181 -12.69 11.20 25.06
C ARG A 181 -12.43 12.03 26.33
N ALA A 182 -12.16 13.31 26.19
CA ALA A 182 -12.05 14.22 27.29
C ALA A 182 -13.35 14.15 28.15
N PRO A 183 -13.26 14.16 29.48
CA PRO A 183 -14.45 14.13 30.31
C PRO A 183 -15.30 15.39 30.04
N VAL A 184 -16.55 15.15 29.64
CA VAL A 184 -17.54 16.21 29.46
C VAL A 184 -17.76 16.85 30.84
N ARG A 185 -17.29 18.10 31.00
CA ARG A 185 -17.61 18.93 32.16
C ARG A 185 -19.14 19.14 32.18
N ARG A 186 -19.83 18.60 33.20
CA ARG A 186 -21.21 18.95 33.48
C ARG A 186 -21.31 20.44 33.79
N PRO A 187 -22.27 21.19 33.21
CA PRO A 187 -22.51 22.57 33.61
C PRO A 187 -23.00 22.62 35.04
N ALA A 188 -22.43 23.53 35.82
CA ALA A 188 -22.84 23.79 37.17
C ALA A 188 -24.31 24.27 37.19
N SER A 189 -25.14 23.65 38.01
CA SER A 189 -26.49 24.04 38.28
C SER A 189 -26.52 25.44 38.90
N ARG A 190 -27.12 26.40 38.19
CA ARG A 190 -27.38 27.74 38.69
C ARG A 190 -28.47 27.63 39.77
N GLY A 191 -28.12 27.99 41.01
CA GLY A 191 -29.06 28.11 42.11
C GLY A 191 -30.10 29.18 41.81
N THR A 192 -31.36 28.85 42.10
CA THR A 192 -32.49 29.76 42.08
C THR A 192 -32.38 30.78 43.21
N PRO A 193 -32.59 32.08 42.99
CA PRO A 193 -32.67 33.03 44.08
C PRO A 193 -34.03 32.92 44.81
N SER A 194 -33.96 32.78 46.13
CA SER A 194 -35.07 32.81 47.06
C SER A 194 -35.76 34.18 47.05
N ALA A 195 -37.03 34.24 46.72
CA ALA A 195 -37.89 35.41 46.84
C ALA A 195 -38.19 35.67 48.32
N ARG A 196 -37.64 36.71 48.88
CA ARG A 196 -38.07 37.26 50.20
C ARG A 196 -39.40 37.99 50.00
N ARG A 197 -40.43 37.50 50.62
CA ARG A 197 -41.69 38.20 50.94
C ARG A 197 -41.36 39.24 51.99
N SER A 198 -41.60 40.52 51.74
CA SER A 198 -41.80 41.54 52.77
C SER A 198 -43.27 41.88 52.83
N ALA A 199 -43.86 41.61 54.01
CA ALA A 199 -45.09 42.11 54.38
C ALA A 199 -44.98 43.56 54.88
N ARG A 200 -45.88 44.41 54.47
CA ARG A 200 -46.38 45.56 55.29
C ARG A 200 -47.74 45.99 54.78
N ALA A 201 -48.61 45.99 55.80
CA ALA A 201 -49.70 46.88 56.20
C ALA A 201 -50.80 47.11 55.18
#